data_2c7a27f555b76ef21fac2e278d98084b
#
_entry.id   2c7a27f555b76ef21fac2e278d98084b
#
_cell.length_a   1.000
_cell.length_b   1.000
_cell.length_c   1.000
_cell.angle_alpha   90.00
_cell.angle_beta   90.00
_cell.angle_gamma   90.00
#
_symmetry.space_group_name_H-M   'P 1'
#
loop_
_entity.id
_entity.type
_entity.pdbx_description
1 polymer ?
#
loop_
_entity_poly.entity_id
_entity_poly.type
_entity_poly.pdbx_seq_one_letter_code
_entity_poly.pdbx_strand_id
1 'polypeptide(L)'
;MKGYVFLSERKQVKRKYNNHDDSFAPFISPNPITSFNPIQRYPKIDKTAFISPFSSVIGVYIAPNVSIRADEGTPFYIGSNTNLQDGVILHGLLNKYVPVGGKEYSIFIGKKVSIAHGALIHGPCYIGDNTFVGFKSIVYNAIIEKGTFIAYNAVVTNGVRIAANRFVPPGANIDTQEKANALRRVPADGKEFAREVQRVNQEFPASYNLLFGSHRCSCGMPYNH
;
A
#
# COMPACT_ATOMS: atom_id res chain seq x y z
N MET A 1 -17.69 -22.72 -14.01
CA MET A 1 -16.82 -22.25 -15.10
C MET A 1 -15.82 -21.18 -14.69
N LYS A 2 -16.15 -20.23 -13.83
CA LYS A 2 -15.22 -19.18 -13.37
C LYS A 2 -13.96 -19.68 -12.64
N GLY A 3 -14.04 -20.83 -11.99
CA GLY A 3 -12.91 -21.39 -11.25
C GLY A 3 -11.82 -22.04 -12.10
N TYR A 4 -12.17 -22.55 -13.27
CA TYR A 4 -11.19 -23.23 -14.14
C TYR A 4 -10.24 -22.25 -14.85
N VAL A 5 -10.77 -21.14 -15.34
CA VAL A 5 -9.96 -20.09 -16.00
C VAL A 5 -8.95 -19.54 -15.00
N PHE A 6 -9.41 -19.34 -13.78
CA PHE A 6 -8.57 -18.85 -12.71
C PHE A 6 -7.41 -19.84 -12.35
N LEU A 7 -7.63 -21.13 -12.49
CA LEU A 7 -6.61 -22.15 -12.21
C LEU A 7 -5.51 -22.23 -13.26
N SER A 8 -5.87 -22.12 -14.54
CA SER A 8 -4.89 -22.15 -15.62
C SER A 8 -4.00 -20.90 -15.61
N GLU A 9 -4.59 -19.76 -15.35
CA GLU A 9 -3.86 -18.51 -15.26
C GLU A 9 -2.92 -18.47 -14.06
N ARG A 10 -3.30 -19.10 -12.96
CA ARG A 10 -2.42 -19.22 -11.81
C ARG A 10 -1.19 -20.06 -12.04
N LYS A 11 -1.34 -21.15 -12.79
CA LYS A 11 -0.16 -21.95 -13.15
C LYS A 11 0.84 -21.13 -13.97
N GLN A 12 0.35 -20.25 -14.84
CA GLN A 12 1.21 -19.34 -15.59
C GLN A 12 1.82 -18.25 -14.71
N VAL A 13 1.02 -17.66 -13.85
CA VAL A 13 1.50 -16.65 -12.89
C VAL A 13 2.51 -17.27 -11.93
N LYS A 14 2.27 -18.47 -11.47
CA LYS A 14 3.23 -19.19 -10.63
C LYS A 14 4.58 -19.42 -11.31
N ARG A 15 4.59 -19.82 -12.58
CA ARG A 15 5.83 -19.97 -13.33
C ARG A 15 6.58 -18.66 -13.48
N LYS A 16 5.85 -17.55 -13.53
CA LYS A 16 6.42 -16.22 -13.63
C LYS A 16 6.99 -15.70 -12.31
N TYR A 17 6.41 -16.14 -11.18
CA TYR A 17 6.82 -15.72 -9.84
C TYR A 17 7.71 -16.71 -9.09
N ASN A 18 7.72 -18.01 -9.49
CA ASN A 18 8.56 -19.02 -8.86
C ASN A 18 10.07 -18.84 -9.13
N ASN A 19 10.45 -17.95 -10.03
CA ASN A 19 11.84 -17.59 -10.31
C ASN A 19 12.23 -16.24 -9.70
N HIS A 20 11.38 -15.66 -8.88
CA HIS A 20 11.72 -14.44 -8.20
C HIS A 20 12.26 -14.76 -6.82
N ASP A 21 13.43 -14.25 -6.59
CA ASP A 21 13.94 -13.94 -5.30
C ASP A 21 12.79 -13.37 -4.45
N ASP A 22 12.44 -14.04 -3.37
CA ASP A 22 11.37 -13.67 -2.43
C ASP A 22 11.59 -12.29 -1.78
N SER A 23 12.62 -11.58 -2.21
CA SER A 23 12.94 -10.22 -1.81
C SER A 23 11.94 -9.16 -2.28
N PHE A 24 11.14 -9.49 -3.29
CA PHE A 24 10.12 -8.58 -3.78
C PHE A 24 8.76 -9.01 -3.31
N ALA A 25 7.98 -8.05 -3.10
CA ALA A 25 6.61 -8.12 -2.76
C ALA A 25 6.19 -9.50 -2.29
N PRO A 26 5.66 -9.54 -1.18
CA PRO A 26 4.98 -10.71 -0.71
C PRO A 26 3.99 -11.07 -1.79
N PHE A 27 3.41 -12.09 -1.65
CA PHE A 27 2.40 -12.63 -2.47
C PHE A 27 1.46 -11.56 -3.07
N ILE A 28 1.59 -11.36 -4.35
CA ILE A 28 0.61 -10.59 -5.13
C ILE A 28 -0.41 -11.59 -5.64
N SER A 29 -1.63 -11.49 -5.14
CA SER A 29 -2.73 -12.27 -5.69
C SER A 29 -3.24 -11.56 -6.94
N PRO A 30 -2.99 -12.10 -8.14
CA PRO A 30 -3.55 -11.51 -9.34
C PRO A 30 -5.05 -11.74 -9.40
N ASN A 31 -5.79 -10.74 -9.80
CA ASN A 31 -7.16 -10.94 -10.23
C ASN A 31 -7.19 -11.80 -11.52
N PRO A 32 -8.24 -12.57 -11.73
CA PRO A 32 -8.40 -13.29 -12.97
C PRO A 32 -8.39 -12.35 -14.16
N ILE A 33 -7.50 -12.61 -15.09
CA ILE A 33 -7.52 -11.92 -16.38
C ILE A 33 -8.54 -12.63 -17.24
N THR A 34 -9.53 -11.91 -17.69
CA THR A 34 -10.41 -12.43 -18.74
C THR A 34 -9.79 -12.09 -20.09
N SER A 35 -9.78 -13.03 -21.00
CA SER A 35 -9.20 -12.88 -22.34
C SER A 35 -9.78 -11.73 -23.16
N PHE A 36 -10.92 -11.19 -22.75
CA PHE A 36 -11.63 -10.13 -23.45
C PHE A 36 -11.47 -8.74 -22.86
N ASN A 37 -10.78 -8.63 -21.74
CA ASN A 37 -10.63 -7.35 -21.08
C ASN A 37 -9.18 -7.11 -20.70
N PRO A 38 -8.45 -6.31 -21.48
CA PRO A 38 -7.06 -5.95 -21.19
C PRO A 38 -6.93 -5.02 -19.99
N ILE A 39 -8.00 -4.76 -19.24
CA ILE A 39 -7.91 -4.00 -18.00
C ILE A 39 -6.94 -4.73 -17.09
N GLN A 40 -5.83 -4.12 -16.88
CA GLN A 40 -4.79 -4.65 -16.03
C GLN A 40 -5.28 -4.64 -14.57
N ARG A 41 -5.51 -5.83 -14.05
CA ARG A 41 -5.96 -6.03 -12.66
C ARG A 41 -4.83 -6.38 -11.71
N TYR A 42 -3.61 -6.41 -12.20
CA TYR A 42 -2.43 -6.61 -11.39
C TYR A 42 -1.89 -5.27 -10.92
N PRO A 43 -1.24 -5.23 -9.76
CA PRO A 43 -0.51 -4.03 -9.38
C PRO A 43 0.55 -3.73 -10.44
N LYS A 44 0.65 -2.49 -10.83
CA LYS A 44 1.75 -1.98 -11.66
C LYS A 44 2.84 -1.46 -10.75
N ILE A 45 3.93 -2.17 -10.68
CA ILE A 45 5.09 -1.78 -9.89
C ILE A 45 6.22 -1.41 -10.85
N ASP A 46 6.64 -0.17 -10.81
CA ASP A 46 7.81 0.26 -11.53
C ASP A 46 9.07 -0.41 -10.96
N LYS A 47 9.97 -0.85 -11.84
CA LYS A 47 11.22 -1.53 -11.45
C LYS A 47 12.16 -0.70 -10.57
N THR A 48 11.96 0.61 -10.52
CA THR A 48 12.73 1.53 -9.68
C THR A 48 12.09 1.75 -8.31
N ALA A 49 10.89 1.23 -8.06
CA ALA A 49 10.29 1.23 -6.75
C ALA A 49 10.95 0.16 -5.88
N PHE A 50 11.47 0.56 -4.72
CA PHE A 50 12.00 -0.36 -3.75
C PHE A 50 10.93 -0.76 -2.73
N ILE A 51 10.59 -2.03 -2.74
CA ILE A 51 9.70 -2.63 -1.75
C ILE A 51 10.57 -3.37 -0.74
N SER A 52 10.45 -3.01 0.53
CA SER A 52 11.20 -3.68 1.60
C SER A 52 10.96 -5.19 1.57
N PRO A 53 12.00 -6.00 1.62
CA PRO A 53 11.86 -7.44 1.70
C PRO A 53 11.09 -7.84 2.96
N PHE A 54 10.58 -9.05 2.95
CA PHE A 54 9.87 -9.62 4.08
C PHE A 54 10.65 -9.46 5.38
N SER A 55 10.04 -8.87 6.39
CA SER A 55 10.49 -9.04 7.75
C SER A 55 9.92 -10.37 8.23
N SER A 56 10.72 -11.36 8.32
CA SER A 56 10.54 -12.69 8.91
C SER A 56 9.19 -13.43 8.75
N VAL A 57 8.05 -12.75 8.58
CA VAL A 57 6.74 -13.40 8.46
C VAL A 57 5.86 -12.78 7.37
N ILE A 58 5.72 -11.45 7.34
CA ILE A 58 4.84 -10.76 6.40
C ILE A 58 5.49 -9.47 5.91
N GLY A 59 5.67 -9.37 4.58
CA GLY A 59 6.27 -8.19 3.95
C GLY A 59 5.27 -7.08 3.64
N VAL A 60 5.26 -6.62 2.41
CA VAL A 60 4.31 -5.62 1.92
C VAL A 60 3.16 -6.32 1.21
N TYR A 61 1.93 -6.00 1.58
CA TYR A 61 0.75 -6.45 0.84
C TYR A 61 0.36 -5.40 -0.20
N ILE A 62 0.26 -5.81 -1.46
CA ILE A 62 -0.15 -4.96 -2.57
C ILE A 62 -1.38 -5.58 -3.21
N ALA A 63 -2.51 -4.93 -3.02
CA ALA A 63 -3.79 -5.40 -3.52
C ALA A 63 -3.91 -5.25 -5.05
N PRO A 64 -4.91 -5.89 -5.66
CA PRO A 64 -5.22 -5.70 -7.07
C PRO A 64 -5.49 -4.24 -7.46
N ASN A 65 -5.20 -3.90 -8.71
CA ASN A 65 -5.39 -2.56 -9.28
C ASN A 65 -4.57 -1.43 -8.61
N VAL A 66 -3.60 -1.75 -7.78
CA VAL A 66 -2.63 -0.77 -7.27
C VAL A 66 -1.70 -0.35 -8.41
N SER A 67 -1.39 0.94 -8.48
CA SER A 67 -0.40 1.49 -9.40
C SER A 67 0.74 2.14 -8.64
N ILE A 68 1.97 1.62 -8.81
CA ILE A 68 3.18 2.18 -8.22
C ILE A 68 4.07 2.64 -9.36
N ARG A 69 4.12 3.94 -9.58
CA ARG A 69 4.84 4.54 -10.70
C ARG A 69 5.92 5.49 -10.23
N ALA A 70 7.16 5.03 -10.30
CA ALA A 70 8.36 5.82 -10.03
C ALA A 70 9.05 6.30 -11.31
N ASP A 71 8.32 6.35 -12.42
CA ASP A 71 8.81 6.73 -13.75
C ASP A 71 9.22 8.20 -13.85
N GLU A 72 8.59 9.09 -13.10
CA GLU A 72 8.95 10.51 -13.06
C GLU A 72 9.74 10.90 -11.80
N GLY A 73 9.56 10.22 -10.70
CA GLY A 73 10.22 10.50 -9.43
C GLY A 73 10.67 9.22 -8.74
N THR A 74 11.97 9.00 -8.68
CA THR A 74 12.62 7.80 -8.13
C THR A 74 13.71 8.20 -7.14
N PRO A 75 14.06 7.38 -6.12
CA PRO A 75 13.42 6.11 -5.80
C PRO A 75 12.18 6.25 -4.90
N PHE A 76 11.37 5.19 -4.85
CA PHE A 76 10.40 4.98 -3.78
C PHE A 76 10.95 4.04 -2.72
N TYR A 77 10.46 4.18 -1.50
CA TYR A 77 10.66 3.23 -0.42
C TYR A 77 9.33 2.86 0.22
N ILE A 78 9.06 1.58 0.38
CA ILE A 78 7.87 1.06 1.05
C ILE A 78 8.33 0.09 2.14
N GLY A 79 8.07 0.44 3.37
CA GLY A 79 8.52 -0.30 4.55
C GLY A 79 7.73 -1.57 4.81
N SER A 80 8.32 -2.46 5.60
CA SER A 80 7.73 -3.77 5.92
C SER A 80 6.39 -3.68 6.66
N ASN A 81 5.55 -4.69 6.48
CA ASN A 81 4.20 -4.79 7.04
C ASN A 81 3.27 -3.64 6.63
N THR A 82 3.56 -2.98 5.52
CA THR A 82 2.70 -1.95 4.93
C THR A 82 1.72 -2.61 3.98
N ASN A 83 0.51 -2.07 3.90
CA ASN A 83 -0.47 -2.53 2.93
C ASN A 83 -0.95 -1.39 2.04
N LEU A 84 -1.02 -1.69 0.74
CA LEU A 84 -1.58 -0.83 -0.29
C LEU A 84 -2.83 -1.53 -0.79
N GLN A 85 -3.99 -0.97 -0.45
CA GLN A 85 -5.27 -1.59 -0.77
C GLN A 85 -5.72 -1.27 -2.20
N ASP A 86 -6.80 -1.90 -2.65
CA ASP A 86 -7.24 -1.83 -4.04
C ASP A 86 -7.34 -0.41 -4.57
N GLY A 87 -6.82 -0.20 -5.78
CA GLY A 87 -6.90 1.07 -6.48
C GLY A 87 -6.01 2.19 -5.93
N VAL A 88 -5.12 1.90 -4.97
CA VAL A 88 -4.12 2.88 -4.50
C VAL A 88 -3.18 3.27 -5.64
N ILE A 89 -2.87 4.56 -5.71
CA ILE A 89 -1.91 5.10 -6.66
C ILE A 89 -0.76 5.75 -5.89
N LEU A 90 0.45 5.30 -6.19
CA LEU A 90 1.70 5.96 -5.79
C LEU A 90 2.36 6.51 -7.06
N HIS A 91 2.56 7.82 -7.12
CA HIS A 91 3.21 8.45 -8.28
C HIS A 91 4.23 9.50 -7.85
N GLY A 92 5.43 9.42 -8.38
CA GLY A 92 6.50 10.37 -8.12
C GLY A 92 6.32 11.70 -8.86
N LEU A 93 7.07 12.70 -8.43
CA LEU A 93 7.18 13.98 -9.14
C LEU A 93 8.64 14.21 -9.52
N LEU A 94 8.85 14.60 -10.76
CA LEU A 94 10.18 14.80 -11.34
C LEU A 94 11.03 15.77 -10.50
N ASN A 95 12.24 15.33 -10.17
CA ASN A 95 13.23 16.12 -9.42
C ASN A 95 12.73 16.68 -8.07
N LYS A 96 11.79 15.99 -7.42
CA LYS A 96 11.26 16.35 -6.10
C LYS A 96 11.42 15.19 -5.12
N TYR A 97 12.00 15.48 -3.95
CA TYR A 97 12.41 14.46 -3.00
C TYR A 97 12.15 14.88 -1.56
N VAL A 98 12.05 13.89 -0.69
CA VAL A 98 12.13 14.01 0.76
C VAL A 98 13.41 13.33 1.26
N PRO A 99 14.21 13.98 2.10
CA PRO A 99 15.41 13.37 2.67
C PRO A 99 15.06 12.45 3.84
N VAL A 100 15.55 11.21 3.81
CA VAL A 100 15.38 10.24 4.90
C VAL A 100 16.67 9.44 5.09
N GLY A 101 17.27 9.54 6.28
CA GLY A 101 18.46 8.77 6.62
C GLY A 101 19.67 9.01 5.71
N GLY A 102 19.85 10.24 5.23
CA GLY A 102 20.93 10.62 4.32
C GLY A 102 20.72 10.22 2.86
N LYS A 103 19.53 9.73 2.53
CA LYS A 103 19.10 9.41 1.16
C LYS A 103 17.88 10.23 0.78
N GLU A 104 17.68 10.41 -0.51
CA GLU A 104 16.53 11.12 -1.05
C GLU A 104 15.54 10.14 -1.67
N TYR A 105 14.25 10.36 -1.43
CA TYR A 105 13.17 9.56 -1.97
C TYR A 105 12.08 10.45 -2.55
N SER A 106 11.56 10.08 -3.71
CA SER A 106 10.37 10.76 -4.23
C SER A 106 9.13 10.45 -3.39
N ILE A 107 9.02 9.19 -2.94
CA ILE A 107 8.03 8.77 -1.94
C ILE A 107 8.72 7.85 -0.93
N PHE A 108 8.57 8.18 0.35
CA PHE A 108 8.98 7.30 1.46
C PHE A 108 7.77 6.91 2.29
N ILE A 109 7.52 5.62 2.38
CA ILE A 109 6.46 5.05 3.22
C ILE A 109 7.13 4.15 4.26
N GLY A 110 6.91 4.45 5.52
CA GLY A 110 7.44 3.71 6.65
C GLY A 110 6.85 2.31 6.82
N LYS A 111 7.10 1.73 7.99
CA LYS A 111 6.63 0.38 8.35
C LYS A 111 5.21 0.42 8.91
N LYS A 112 4.45 -0.68 8.71
CA LYS A 112 3.09 -0.83 9.26
C LYS A 112 2.17 0.34 8.88
N VAL A 113 2.30 0.83 7.66
CA VAL A 113 1.42 1.84 7.10
C VAL A 113 0.26 1.14 6.38
N SER A 114 -0.94 1.64 6.57
CA SER A 114 -2.10 1.21 5.78
C SER A 114 -2.51 2.35 4.86
N ILE A 115 -2.48 2.10 3.56
CA ILE A 115 -3.00 3.02 2.54
C ILE A 115 -4.25 2.38 1.96
N ALA A 116 -5.40 2.97 2.33
CA ALA A 116 -6.69 2.37 2.07
C ALA A 116 -7.21 2.63 0.65
N HIS A 117 -8.24 1.89 0.28
CA HIS A 117 -8.79 1.80 -1.08
C HIS A 117 -8.93 3.15 -1.79
N GLY A 118 -8.34 3.23 -2.97
CA GLY A 118 -8.42 4.38 -3.85
C GLY A 118 -7.68 5.64 -3.39
N ALA A 119 -6.84 5.56 -2.34
CA ALA A 119 -6.02 6.70 -1.93
C ALA A 119 -4.94 7.00 -2.96
N LEU A 120 -4.60 8.28 -3.09
CA LEU A 120 -3.54 8.78 -3.96
C LEU A 120 -2.41 9.37 -3.12
N ILE A 121 -1.21 8.85 -3.29
CA ILE A 121 0.02 9.41 -2.74
C ILE A 121 0.85 9.93 -3.91
N HIS A 122 1.05 11.23 -3.95
CA HIS A 122 1.85 11.85 -5.02
C HIS A 122 3.05 12.57 -4.42
N GLY A 123 4.24 12.20 -4.87
CA GLY A 123 5.50 12.78 -4.38
C GLY A 123 5.64 14.29 -4.59
N PRO A 124 6.57 14.92 -3.86
CA PRO A 124 7.41 14.32 -2.83
C PRO A 124 6.65 14.08 -1.53
N CYS A 125 6.70 12.87 -0.99
CA CYS A 125 5.97 12.55 0.22
C CYS A 125 6.79 11.71 1.20
N TYR A 126 6.64 12.01 2.49
CA TYR A 126 7.05 11.16 3.59
C TYR A 126 5.83 10.71 4.38
N ILE A 127 5.67 9.41 4.57
CA ILE A 127 4.63 8.82 5.41
C ILE A 127 5.31 7.97 6.48
N GLY A 128 5.23 8.39 7.71
CA GLY A 128 5.87 7.76 8.86
C GLY A 128 5.20 6.44 9.28
N ASP A 129 5.91 5.67 10.09
CA ASP A 129 5.47 4.37 10.59
C ASP A 129 4.10 4.40 11.27
N ASN A 130 3.34 3.31 11.18
CA ASN A 130 2.04 3.13 11.82
C ASN A 130 0.99 4.21 11.43
N THR A 131 1.12 4.78 10.25
CA THR A 131 0.16 5.76 9.72
C THR A 131 -0.98 5.03 8.99
N PHE A 132 -2.18 5.56 9.14
CA PHE A 132 -3.33 5.16 8.36
C PHE A 132 -3.71 6.28 7.39
N VAL A 133 -3.79 5.96 6.09
CA VAL A 133 -4.29 6.87 5.05
C VAL A 133 -5.63 6.32 4.57
N GLY A 134 -6.70 7.04 4.85
CA GLY A 134 -8.08 6.61 4.62
C GLY A 134 -8.50 6.54 3.17
N PHE A 135 -9.67 5.94 2.96
CA PHE A 135 -10.24 5.72 1.63
C PHE A 135 -10.32 7.00 0.80
N LYS A 136 -9.86 6.94 -0.45
CA LYS A 136 -9.90 8.05 -1.42
C LYS A 136 -9.27 9.36 -0.93
N SER A 137 -8.40 9.30 0.07
CA SER A 137 -7.65 10.47 0.50
C SER A 137 -6.50 10.77 -0.45
N ILE A 138 -6.11 12.04 -0.50
CA ILE A 138 -5.01 12.53 -1.32
C ILE A 138 -3.92 13.07 -0.40
N VAL A 139 -2.71 12.56 -0.56
CA VAL A 139 -1.50 13.11 0.06
C VAL A 139 -0.54 13.52 -1.05
N TYR A 140 -0.35 14.80 -1.21
CA TYR A 140 0.49 15.37 -2.24
C TYR A 140 1.46 16.39 -1.66
N ASN A 141 2.75 16.21 -1.91
CA ASN A 141 3.78 17.10 -1.40
C ASN A 141 3.58 17.39 0.10
N ALA A 142 3.74 16.38 0.94
CA ALA A 142 3.49 16.50 2.37
C ALA A 142 4.37 15.54 3.20
N ILE A 143 4.56 15.90 4.46
CA ILE A 143 5.28 15.11 5.46
C ILE A 143 4.28 14.69 6.54
N ILE A 144 4.01 13.40 6.60
CA ILE A 144 3.09 12.81 7.57
C ILE A 144 3.90 12.03 8.59
N GLU A 145 3.95 12.53 9.80
CA GLU A 145 4.69 11.88 10.88
C GLU A 145 3.96 10.62 11.39
N LYS A 146 4.74 9.76 12.06
CA LYS A 146 4.29 8.44 12.53
C LYS A 146 3.00 8.46 13.33
N GLY A 147 2.22 7.38 13.20
CA GLY A 147 1.00 7.18 13.98
C GLY A 147 -0.13 8.13 13.64
N THR A 148 -0.03 8.87 12.54
CA THR A 148 -1.08 9.78 12.07
C THR A 148 -2.22 8.98 11.46
N PHE A 149 -3.44 9.45 11.65
CA PHE A 149 -4.64 8.90 11.03
C PHE A 149 -5.26 9.95 10.11
N ILE A 150 -5.18 9.72 8.83
CA ILE A 150 -5.87 10.51 7.81
C ILE A 150 -7.18 9.80 7.50
N ALA A 151 -8.33 10.43 7.80
CA ALA A 151 -9.62 9.84 7.53
C ALA A 151 -9.98 9.95 6.04
N TYR A 152 -11.07 9.34 5.63
CA TYR A 152 -11.49 9.23 4.24
C TYR A 152 -11.76 10.58 3.56
N ASN A 153 -11.52 10.64 2.26
CA ASN A 153 -11.71 11.82 1.39
C ASN A 153 -10.98 13.09 1.87
N ALA A 154 -9.96 12.95 2.71
CA ALA A 154 -9.15 14.08 3.14
C ALA A 154 -8.08 14.43 2.10
N VAL A 155 -7.72 15.70 2.02
CA VAL A 155 -6.63 16.20 1.17
C VAL A 155 -5.56 16.81 2.06
N VAL A 156 -4.31 16.38 1.89
CA VAL A 156 -3.14 16.91 2.58
C VAL A 156 -2.11 17.33 1.53
N THR A 157 -1.76 18.59 1.48
CA THR A 157 -0.96 19.13 0.38
C THR A 157 -0.08 20.33 0.78
N ASN A 158 0.56 20.99 -0.21
CA ASN A 158 1.30 22.25 -0.10
C ASN A 158 2.51 22.23 0.85
N GLY A 159 3.19 21.10 0.96
CA GLY A 159 4.39 20.99 1.79
C GLY A 159 4.13 20.95 3.28
N VAL A 160 2.88 20.78 3.71
CA VAL A 160 2.56 20.74 5.13
C VAL A 160 3.21 19.57 5.84
N ARG A 161 3.57 19.77 7.10
CA ARG A 161 4.04 18.73 8.01
C ARG A 161 3.00 18.45 9.08
N ILE A 162 2.44 17.26 9.06
CA ILE A 162 1.53 16.79 10.11
C ILE A 162 2.38 16.10 11.18
N ALA A 163 2.30 16.62 12.41
CA ALA A 163 3.00 16.05 13.55
C ALA A 163 2.52 14.63 13.90
N ALA A 164 3.34 13.87 14.61
CA ALA A 164 3.02 12.50 14.99
C ALA A 164 1.70 12.37 15.78
N ASN A 165 0.99 11.28 15.54
CA ASN A 165 -0.26 10.91 16.22
C ASN A 165 -1.39 11.94 16.06
N ARG A 166 -1.47 12.61 14.93
CA ARG A 166 -2.55 13.57 14.63
C ARG A 166 -3.66 12.91 13.81
N PHE A 167 -4.85 13.42 14.00
CA PHE A 167 -6.06 12.99 13.31
C PHE A 167 -6.49 14.03 12.30
N VAL A 168 -6.50 13.66 11.02
CA VAL A 168 -7.08 14.45 9.95
C VAL A 168 -8.53 14.03 9.77
N PRO A 169 -9.51 14.90 10.03
CA PRO A 169 -10.93 14.54 9.91
C PRO A 169 -11.35 14.15 8.50
N PRO A 170 -12.47 13.43 8.36
CA PRO A 170 -13.04 13.11 7.05
C PRO A 170 -13.31 14.36 6.22
N GLY A 171 -12.95 14.33 4.94
CA GLY A 171 -13.17 15.42 4.01
C GLY A 171 -12.37 16.70 4.30
N ALA A 172 -11.47 16.70 5.28
CA ALA A 172 -10.68 17.87 5.60
C ALA A 172 -9.67 18.20 4.52
N ASN A 173 -9.49 19.50 4.25
CA ASN A 173 -8.43 20.01 3.40
C ASN A 173 -7.33 20.68 4.28
N ILE A 174 -6.20 20.00 4.39
CA ILE A 174 -5.03 20.44 5.15
C ILE A 174 -3.97 20.94 4.17
N ASP A 175 -4.06 22.19 3.81
CA ASP A 175 -3.27 22.87 2.80
C ASP A 175 -2.39 24.01 3.36
N THR A 176 -2.46 24.24 4.67
CA THR A 176 -1.59 25.18 5.39
C THR A 176 -1.04 24.57 6.66
N GLN A 177 0.10 25.07 7.12
CA GLN A 177 0.74 24.57 8.35
C GLN A 177 -0.09 24.89 9.60
N GLU A 178 -0.84 25.98 9.61
CA GLU A 178 -1.76 26.35 10.69
C GLU A 178 -2.85 25.30 10.87
N LYS A 179 -3.45 24.86 9.76
CA LYS A 179 -4.44 23.76 9.79
C LYS A 179 -3.83 22.46 10.30
N ALA A 180 -2.62 22.13 9.85
CA ALA A 180 -1.90 20.95 10.32
C ALA A 180 -1.58 21.02 11.82
N ASN A 181 -1.18 22.17 12.32
CA ASN A 181 -0.86 22.39 13.72
C ASN A 181 -2.10 22.34 14.64
N ALA A 182 -3.27 22.72 14.13
CA ALA A 182 -4.54 22.69 14.85
C ALA A 182 -5.16 21.28 14.98
N LEU A 183 -4.62 20.28 14.29
CA LEU A 183 -5.14 18.92 14.33
C LEU A 183 -5.08 18.32 15.74
N ARG A 184 -6.13 17.61 16.11
CA ARG A 184 -6.22 16.90 17.39
C ARG A 184 -5.43 15.58 17.34
N ARG A 185 -5.24 14.96 18.47
CA ARG A 185 -4.69 13.60 18.54
C ARG A 185 -5.67 12.58 17.98
N VAL A 186 -5.12 11.47 17.44
CA VAL A 186 -5.94 10.35 16.99
C VAL A 186 -6.79 9.83 18.14
N PRO A 187 -8.12 9.77 18.00
CA PRO A 187 -9.01 9.23 19.00
C PRO A 187 -8.80 7.71 19.18
N ALA A 188 -9.29 7.16 20.28
CA ALA A 188 -9.04 5.77 20.66
C ALA A 188 -9.63 4.79 19.62
N ASP A 189 -10.85 5.03 19.18
CA ASP A 189 -11.54 4.26 18.13
C ASP A 189 -10.82 4.30 16.78
N GLY A 190 -10.27 5.44 16.40
CA GLY A 190 -9.45 5.56 15.19
C GLY A 190 -8.16 4.74 15.28
N LYS A 191 -7.53 4.70 16.45
CA LYS A 191 -6.35 3.84 16.68
C LYS A 191 -6.68 2.36 16.62
N GLU A 192 -7.83 1.98 17.19
CA GLU A 192 -8.32 0.60 17.19
C GLU A 192 -8.64 0.16 15.76
N PHE A 193 -9.38 0.97 15.02
CA PHE A 193 -9.67 0.72 13.61
C PHE A 193 -8.40 0.55 12.77
N ALA A 194 -7.41 1.44 12.91
CA ALA A 194 -6.15 1.34 12.17
C ALA A 194 -5.39 0.06 12.51
N ARG A 195 -5.39 -0.38 13.77
CA ARG A 195 -4.78 -1.64 14.20
C ARG A 195 -5.50 -2.85 13.60
N GLU A 196 -6.83 -2.83 13.60
CA GLU A 196 -7.62 -3.92 13.03
C GLU A 196 -7.41 -4.05 11.52
N VAL A 197 -7.43 -2.94 10.79
CA VAL A 197 -7.09 -2.92 9.36
C VAL A 197 -5.70 -3.49 9.12
N GLN A 198 -4.72 -3.09 9.93
CA GLN A 198 -3.36 -3.58 9.82
C GLN A 198 -3.29 -5.10 10.07
N ARG A 199 -3.98 -5.60 11.10
CA ARG A 199 -4.05 -7.02 11.43
C ARG A 199 -4.63 -7.84 10.29
N VAL A 200 -5.81 -7.45 9.79
CA VAL A 200 -6.49 -8.15 8.70
C VAL A 200 -5.63 -8.18 7.44
N ASN A 201 -5.03 -7.07 7.06
CA ASN A 201 -4.20 -7.01 5.86
C ASN A 201 -2.89 -7.80 5.99
N GLN A 202 -2.38 -8.03 7.19
CA GLN A 202 -1.25 -8.93 7.43
C GLN A 202 -1.60 -10.40 7.21
N GLU A 203 -2.86 -10.78 7.41
CA GLU A 203 -3.35 -12.14 7.20
C GLU A 203 -3.63 -12.46 5.72
N PHE A 204 -3.93 -11.45 4.89
CA PHE A 204 -4.30 -11.66 3.50
C PHE A 204 -3.26 -12.41 2.67
N PRO A 205 -1.96 -12.13 2.72
CA PRO A 205 -0.99 -12.87 1.92
C PRO A 205 -0.99 -14.37 2.21
N ALA A 206 -1.07 -14.75 3.49
CA ALA A 206 -1.16 -16.15 3.90
C ALA A 206 -2.48 -16.78 3.46
N SER A 207 -3.60 -16.10 3.68
CA SER A 207 -4.94 -16.55 3.29
C SER A 207 -5.05 -16.73 1.78
N TYR A 208 -4.56 -15.79 1.01
CA TYR A 208 -4.53 -15.91 -0.46
C TYR A 208 -3.62 -17.05 -0.92
N ASN A 209 -2.50 -17.28 -0.24
CA ASN A 209 -1.64 -18.39 -0.55
C ASN A 209 -2.33 -19.75 -0.28
N LEU A 210 -3.07 -19.85 0.82
CA LEU A 210 -3.87 -21.06 1.12
C LEU A 210 -4.98 -21.28 0.09
N LEU A 211 -5.74 -20.24 -0.22
CA LEU A 211 -6.86 -20.37 -1.19
C LEU A 211 -6.37 -20.58 -2.61
N PHE A 212 -5.27 -19.99 -2.95
CA PHE A 212 -4.83 -19.86 -4.32
C PHE A 212 -3.42 -20.38 -4.55
N GLY A 213 -2.74 -20.81 -3.54
CA GLY A 213 -1.40 -21.38 -3.61
C GLY A 213 -1.37 -22.81 -4.18
N SER A 214 -0.19 -23.44 -4.10
CA SER A 214 0.03 -24.79 -4.63
C SER A 214 -0.64 -25.89 -3.84
N HIS A 215 -0.91 -25.65 -2.58
CA HIS A 215 -1.43 -26.63 -1.62
C HIS A 215 -2.92 -26.46 -1.32
N ARG A 216 -3.67 -25.93 -2.24
CA ARG A 216 -5.12 -25.83 -2.09
C ARG A 216 -5.81 -27.11 -2.52
N CYS A 217 -6.94 -27.44 -1.91
CA CYS A 217 -7.81 -28.50 -2.39
C CYS A 217 -8.58 -28.08 -3.67
N SER A 218 -9.15 -29.03 -4.36
CA SER A 218 -9.97 -28.78 -5.55
C SER A 218 -11.24 -27.95 -5.25
N CYS A 219 -11.69 -27.95 -4.01
CA CYS A 219 -12.83 -27.15 -3.55
C CYS A 219 -12.47 -25.68 -3.23
N GLY A 220 -11.18 -25.31 -3.28
CA GLY A 220 -10.71 -23.97 -2.93
C GLY A 220 -10.47 -23.75 -1.44
N MET A 221 -10.75 -24.74 -0.61
CA MET A 221 -10.49 -24.68 0.83
C MET A 221 -9.01 -24.92 1.13
N PRO A 222 -8.45 -24.32 2.19
CA PRO A 222 -7.08 -24.60 2.58
C PRO A 222 -6.93 -26.05 3.04
N TYR A 223 -5.79 -26.65 2.71
CA TYR A 223 -5.38 -27.90 3.34
C TYR A 223 -4.97 -27.62 4.77
N ASN A 224 -5.67 -28.22 5.72
CA ASN A 224 -5.18 -28.32 7.10
C ASN A 224 -4.09 -29.40 7.13
N HIS A 225 -2.85 -29.02 7.32
CA HIS A 225 -1.75 -29.91 7.67
C HIS A 225 -1.61 -29.99 9.16
#